data_1a08ce6087600c679ae0bea43ba33e9d
#
_entry.id   1a08ce6087600c679ae0bea43ba33e9d
#
_cell.length_a   1.000
_cell.length_b   1.000
_cell.length_c   1.000
_cell.angle_alpha   90.00
_cell.angle_beta   90.00
_cell.angle_gamma   90.00
#
_symmetry.space_group_name_H-M   'P 1'
#
loop_
_entity.id
_entity.type
_entity.pdbx_description
1 polymer ?
#
loop_
_entity_poly.entity_id
_entity_poly.type
_entity_poly.pdbx_seq_one_letter_code
_entity_poly.pdbx_strand_id
1 'polypeptide(L)'
;MSDTLGIALVGCGTVGGGVAHVLLAHADRITQRAGRALALRRVVVRDPNKPRDPLIAPELISTDIAGAIHDPAVHVVVELIGGLGVAKRVVLDALAAGKHVVTANKALLADAGAEVFEAARRAERTVCFEAAVAGGVPVIRALGESLAANQVTAIQAILNGTSNFILTAMAERGMSYAAALAEAQRLGYAEADPTLDVDGSDAAHKLAILAQISFGVTAKPHEIARQGIDTIDALDIRFANELGYTIKLLAEAWTGGHSHSTNGAKLSRGGAADATGTPTVALHVAPVLLRHTDLLAQVRGAYNAVLVYGDIVGETLYQGPGAGQMPTASSVVADLIDLGVGRAQRTFAAAKLWSREGRGFTVEPPERVRSRFYLRLQVTDKPGVLADITRILADEEISISSLVQHEAQEDGGGPVPLVIVTHYAATGRFRRALERINKLGTTAAPAVFFSMGD
;
A
#
# COMPACT_ATOMS: atom_id res chain seq x y z
N MET A 1 -9.92 -33.49 19.16
CA MET A 1 -9.05 -32.38 18.75
C MET A 1 -8.29 -31.91 19.99
N SER A 2 -6.99 -31.64 19.93
CA SER A 2 -6.28 -31.12 21.11
C SER A 2 -6.91 -29.80 21.55
N ASP A 3 -7.11 -29.63 22.84
CA ASP A 3 -7.75 -28.44 23.43
C ASP A 3 -6.86 -27.18 23.34
N THR A 4 -5.66 -27.34 22.79
CA THR A 4 -4.65 -26.29 22.67
C THR A 4 -4.12 -26.16 21.24
N LEU A 5 -4.06 -24.94 20.72
CA LEU A 5 -3.39 -24.59 19.46
C LEU A 5 -1.93 -24.19 19.76
N GLY A 6 -0.97 -25.07 19.46
CA GLY A 6 0.45 -24.81 19.65
C GLY A 6 1.04 -23.92 18.55
N ILE A 7 1.85 -22.94 18.94
CA ILE A 7 2.40 -21.89 18.08
C ILE A 7 3.93 -21.96 18.11
N ALA A 8 4.57 -21.97 16.95
CA ALA A 8 5.97 -21.64 16.78
C ALA A 8 6.09 -20.21 16.21
N LEU A 9 6.77 -19.33 16.94
CA LEU A 9 7.06 -17.97 16.51
C LEU A 9 8.47 -17.94 15.90
N VAL A 10 8.56 -17.71 14.61
CA VAL A 10 9.83 -17.64 13.88
C VAL A 10 10.14 -16.18 13.55
N GLY A 11 11.08 -15.62 14.30
CA GLY A 11 11.38 -14.20 14.34
C GLY A 11 10.74 -13.50 15.55
N CYS A 12 11.57 -13.12 16.52
CA CYS A 12 11.18 -12.40 17.73
C CYS A 12 11.91 -11.04 17.81
N GLY A 13 11.76 -10.25 16.73
CA GLY A 13 12.13 -8.84 16.67
C GLY A 13 11.01 -7.96 17.24
N THR A 14 10.89 -6.73 16.75
CA THR A 14 9.86 -5.77 17.21
C THR A 14 8.46 -6.38 17.18
N VAL A 15 8.00 -6.85 16.02
CA VAL A 15 6.65 -7.40 15.88
C VAL A 15 6.48 -8.72 16.62
N GLY A 16 7.45 -9.66 16.47
CA GLY A 16 7.38 -10.95 17.15
C GLY A 16 7.40 -10.84 18.66
N GLY A 17 8.18 -9.90 19.23
CA GLY A 17 8.13 -9.57 20.65
C GLY A 17 6.74 -9.10 21.10
N GLY A 18 6.10 -8.24 20.31
CA GLY A 18 4.73 -7.81 20.56
C GLY A 18 3.71 -8.96 20.50
N VAL A 19 3.85 -9.89 19.53
CA VAL A 19 3.00 -11.08 19.42
C VAL A 19 3.16 -11.97 20.66
N ALA A 20 4.39 -12.27 21.06
CA ALA A 20 4.66 -13.06 22.26
C ALA A 20 4.09 -12.40 23.52
N HIS A 21 4.31 -11.08 23.67
CA HIS A 21 3.73 -10.32 24.78
C HIS A 21 2.20 -10.44 24.83
N VAL A 22 1.52 -10.19 23.73
CA VAL A 22 0.04 -10.23 23.67
C VAL A 22 -0.49 -11.63 24.00
N LEU A 23 0.16 -12.68 23.45
CA LEU A 23 -0.24 -14.08 23.71
C LEU A 23 -0.08 -14.47 25.19
N LEU A 24 1.00 -14.02 25.83
CA LEU A 24 1.33 -14.38 27.21
C LEU A 24 0.60 -13.49 28.24
N ALA A 25 0.62 -12.16 28.05
CA ALA A 25 0.01 -11.22 28.98
C ALA A 25 -1.52 -11.25 28.95
N HIS A 26 -2.14 -11.72 27.85
CA HIS A 26 -3.58 -11.72 27.67
C HIS A 26 -4.16 -13.12 27.35
N ALA A 27 -3.49 -14.18 27.85
CA ALA A 27 -3.80 -15.57 27.53
C ALA A 27 -5.29 -15.93 27.79
N ASP A 28 -5.86 -15.51 28.93
CA ASP A 28 -7.26 -15.81 29.30
C ASP A 28 -8.23 -15.18 28.31
N ARG A 29 -8.07 -13.90 28.00
CA ARG A 29 -8.93 -13.19 27.04
C ARG A 29 -8.85 -13.81 25.65
N ILE A 30 -7.64 -14.20 25.22
CA ILE A 30 -7.41 -14.82 23.92
C ILE A 30 -8.04 -16.20 23.88
N THR A 31 -7.87 -17.03 24.92
CA THR A 31 -8.48 -18.33 25.05
C THR A 31 -10.02 -18.25 24.98
N GLN A 32 -10.61 -17.29 25.69
CA GLN A 32 -12.05 -17.07 25.64
C GLN A 32 -12.55 -16.74 24.22
N ARG A 33 -11.80 -15.91 23.48
CA ARG A 33 -12.15 -15.51 22.10
C ARG A 33 -11.89 -16.61 21.06
N ALA A 34 -10.84 -17.38 21.25
CA ALA A 34 -10.48 -18.48 20.35
C ALA A 34 -11.26 -19.77 20.64
N GLY A 35 -11.95 -19.85 21.78
CA GLY A 35 -12.64 -21.07 22.22
C GLY A 35 -11.69 -22.21 22.63
N ARG A 36 -10.37 -21.92 22.69
CA ARG A 36 -9.30 -22.87 23.05
C ARG A 36 -8.03 -22.12 23.40
N ALA A 37 -7.13 -22.75 24.15
CA ALA A 37 -5.85 -22.16 24.50
C ALA A 37 -4.94 -21.99 23.25
N LEU A 38 -4.31 -20.82 23.13
CA LEU A 38 -3.25 -20.51 22.16
C LEU A 38 -1.91 -20.50 22.90
N ALA A 39 -1.12 -21.56 22.73
CA ALA A 39 0.09 -21.76 23.51
C ALA A 39 1.36 -21.54 22.68
N LEU A 40 2.21 -20.61 23.10
CA LEU A 40 3.53 -20.44 22.53
C LEU A 40 4.40 -21.65 22.93
N ARG A 41 4.84 -22.44 21.93
CA ARG A 41 5.62 -23.67 22.13
C ARG A 41 7.09 -23.49 21.78
N ARG A 42 7.40 -22.67 20.77
CA ARG A 42 8.74 -22.39 20.27
C ARG A 42 8.87 -20.92 19.89
N VAL A 43 10.02 -20.32 20.19
CA VAL A 43 10.41 -18.97 19.76
C VAL A 43 11.76 -19.11 19.07
N VAL A 44 11.76 -19.07 17.75
CA VAL A 44 12.99 -19.22 16.96
C VAL A 44 13.58 -17.85 16.66
N VAL A 45 14.85 -17.71 16.98
CA VAL A 45 15.60 -16.45 16.88
C VAL A 45 16.96 -16.65 16.30
N ARG A 46 17.56 -15.62 15.71
CA ARG A 46 18.95 -15.67 15.22
C ARG A 46 19.98 -15.61 16.34
N ASP A 47 19.76 -14.74 17.33
CA ASP A 47 20.63 -14.56 18.49
C ASP A 47 19.83 -14.83 19.78
N PRO A 48 20.06 -15.95 20.45
CA PRO A 48 19.34 -16.32 21.67
C PRO A 48 19.73 -15.43 22.88
N ASN A 49 20.88 -14.76 22.85
CA ASN A 49 21.38 -13.97 23.98
C ASN A 49 20.81 -12.53 24.02
N LYS A 50 20.16 -12.09 22.95
CA LYS A 50 19.54 -10.76 22.90
C LYS A 50 18.40 -10.69 23.91
N PRO A 51 18.33 -9.65 24.78
CA PRO A 51 17.21 -9.47 25.71
C PRO A 51 15.85 -9.44 25.03
N ARG A 52 14.86 -10.08 25.65
CA ARG A 52 13.47 -10.17 25.16
C ARG A 52 12.49 -9.95 26.30
N ASP A 53 11.20 -10.00 25.96
CA ASP A 53 10.14 -9.90 26.95
C ASP A 53 10.34 -10.97 28.04
N PRO A 54 10.34 -10.58 29.32
CA PRO A 54 10.54 -11.51 30.44
C PRO A 54 9.42 -12.55 30.60
N LEU A 55 8.28 -12.35 29.96
CA LEU A 55 7.21 -13.35 29.92
C LEU A 55 7.53 -14.57 29.04
N ILE A 56 8.53 -14.45 28.15
CA ILE A 56 8.97 -15.58 27.33
C ILE A 56 9.89 -16.47 28.16
N ALA A 57 9.43 -17.66 28.48
CA ALA A 57 10.24 -18.63 29.21
C ALA A 57 11.49 -19.02 28.38
N PRO A 58 12.71 -18.99 29.00
CA PRO A 58 13.96 -19.23 28.27
C PRO A 58 14.01 -20.54 27.50
N GLU A 59 13.38 -21.57 28.00
CA GLU A 59 13.31 -22.91 27.37
C GLU A 59 12.53 -22.95 26.07
N LEU A 60 11.73 -21.93 25.78
CA LEU A 60 11.03 -21.80 24.50
C LEU A 60 11.92 -21.22 23.41
N ILE A 61 13.04 -20.58 23.79
CA ILE A 61 13.93 -19.86 22.86
C ILE A 61 14.89 -20.86 22.22
N SER A 62 14.98 -20.82 20.90
CA SER A 62 15.84 -21.72 20.10
C SER A 62 16.35 -21.01 18.85
N THR A 63 17.39 -21.55 18.24
CA THR A 63 17.84 -21.19 16.88
C THR A 63 17.43 -22.22 15.85
N ASP A 64 16.80 -23.33 16.26
CA ASP A 64 16.43 -24.47 15.44
C ASP A 64 15.07 -24.27 14.77
N ILE A 65 15.07 -23.81 13.53
CA ILE A 65 13.86 -23.62 12.71
C ILE A 65 13.23 -25.00 12.40
N ALA A 66 14.04 -25.99 12.02
CA ALA A 66 13.52 -27.29 11.59
C ALA A 66 12.85 -28.02 12.76
N GLY A 67 13.49 -28.06 13.93
CA GLY A 67 12.92 -28.65 15.13
C GLY A 67 11.62 -27.98 15.57
N ALA A 68 11.51 -26.64 15.40
CA ALA A 68 10.27 -25.93 15.67
C ALA A 68 9.14 -26.27 14.71
N ILE A 69 9.43 -26.40 13.41
CA ILE A 69 8.46 -26.76 12.37
C ILE A 69 7.96 -28.20 12.57
N HIS A 70 8.85 -29.15 12.87
CA HIS A 70 8.50 -30.56 12.99
C HIS A 70 8.03 -30.97 14.40
N ASP A 71 7.98 -30.05 15.36
CA ASP A 71 7.44 -30.33 16.69
C ASP A 71 5.96 -30.72 16.58
N PRO A 72 5.55 -31.93 17.05
CA PRO A 72 4.17 -32.36 16.97
C PRO A 72 3.20 -31.52 17.82
N ALA A 73 3.72 -30.81 18.83
CA ALA A 73 2.95 -29.87 19.65
C ALA A 73 2.69 -28.53 18.95
N VAL A 74 3.32 -28.25 17.81
CA VAL A 74 3.12 -27.06 17.01
C VAL A 74 2.09 -27.33 15.91
N HIS A 75 1.10 -26.44 15.79
CA HIS A 75 0.02 -26.51 14.80
C HIS A 75 0.08 -25.33 13.83
N VAL A 76 0.65 -24.19 14.27
CA VAL A 76 0.76 -22.96 13.50
C VAL A 76 2.19 -22.42 13.59
N VAL A 77 2.75 -22.04 12.45
CA VAL A 77 4.02 -21.30 12.36
C VAL A 77 3.71 -19.83 12.05
N VAL A 78 4.18 -18.93 12.90
CA VAL A 78 4.09 -17.49 12.72
C VAL A 78 5.42 -16.99 12.18
N GLU A 79 5.47 -16.59 10.91
CA GLU A 79 6.67 -16.08 10.23
C GLU A 79 6.72 -14.56 10.34
N LEU A 80 7.73 -14.05 11.07
CA LEU A 80 8.00 -12.63 11.28
C LEU A 80 9.49 -12.29 11.10
N ILE A 81 10.17 -13.04 10.21
CA ILE A 81 11.59 -12.80 9.87
C ILE A 81 11.69 -11.64 8.89
N GLY A 82 10.74 -11.59 7.91
CA GLY A 82 10.77 -10.68 6.79
C GLY A 82 11.75 -11.09 5.68
N GLY A 83 11.73 -10.34 4.56
CA GLY A 83 12.52 -10.65 3.38
C GLY A 83 12.01 -11.88 2.61
N LEU A 84 12.80 -12.38 1.64
CA LEU A 84 12.35 -13.45 0.74
C LEU A 84 12.98 -14.82 1.09
N GLY A 85 14.30 -14.93 1.12
CA GLY A 85 15.05 -16.18 1.12
C GLY A 85 14.67 -17.17 2.23
N VAL A 86 15.04 -16.89 3.47
CA VAL A 86 14.79 -17.77 4.62
C VAL A 86 13.30 -17.81 4.94
N ALA A 87 12.61 -16.67 4.89
CA ALA A 87 11.18 -16.58 5.18
C ALA A 87 10.34 -17.49 4.24
N LYS A 88 10.63 -17.47 2.93
CA LYS A 88 9.95 -18.34 1.96
C LYS A 88 10.13 -19.81 2.29
N ARG A 89 11.37 -20.24 2.61
CA ARG A 89 11.63 -21.64 3.00
C ARG A 89 10.85 -22.03 4.24
N VAL A 90 10.90 -21.21 5.30
CA VAL A 90 10.14 -21.43 6.54
C VAL A 90 8.65 -21.64 6.28
N VAL A 91 8.06 -20.80 5.44
CA VAL A 91 6.63 -20.90 5.08
C VAL A 91 6.33 -22.18 4.33
N LEU A 92 7.12 -22.50 3.30
CA LEU A 92 6.91 -23.71 2.49
C LEU A 92 7.16 -25.00 3.27
N ASP A 93 8.21 -25.04 4.10
CA ASP A 93 8.52 -26.19 4.97
C ASP A 93 7.43 -26.39 6.03
N ALA A 94 6.91 -25.30 6.62
CA ALA A 94 5.79 -25.36 7.56
C ALA A 94 4.53 -25.95 6.92
N LEU A 95 4.19 -25.51 5.71
CA LEU A 95 3.04 -26.04 4.96
C LEU A 95 3.26 -27.52 4.63
N ALA A 96 4.45 -27.90 4.14
CA ALA A 96 4.80 -29.30 3.86
C ALA A 96 4.74 -30.21 5.11
N ALA A 97 5.09 -29.66 6.29
CA ALA A 97 4.96 -30.34 7.58
C ALA A 97 3.51 -30.34 8.13
N GLY A 98 2.54 -29.90 7.35
CA GLY A 98 1.13 -29.88 7.73
C GLY A 98 0.77 -28.82 8.77
N LYS A 99 1.51 -27.71 8.86
CA LYS A 99 1.23 -26.59 9.77
C LYS A 99 0.48 -25.48 9.03
N HIS A 100 -0.42 -24.79 9.74
CA HIS A 100 -0.94 -23.50 9.28
C HIS A 100 0.15 -22.42 9.39
N VAL A 101 0.02 -21.36 8.62
CA VAL A 101 0.97 -20.24 8.62
C VAL A 101 0.25 -18.93 8.87
N VAL A 102 0.88 -18.07 9.69
CA VAL A 102 0.52 -16.65 9.83
C VAL A 102 1.75 -15.83 9.47
N THR A 103 1.64 -14.85 8.60
CA THR A 103 2.77 -14.02 8.17
C THR A 103 2.39 -12.54 8.06
N ALA A 104 3.34 -11.65 8.38
CA ALA A 104 3.26 -10.22 8.11
C ALA A 104 4.13 -9.80 6.90
N ASN A 105 4.65 -10.76 6.15
CA ASN A 105 5.69 -10.55 5.14
C ASN A 105 5.09 -10.17 3.79
N LYS A 106 4.83 -8.87 3.61
CA LYS A 106 4.32 -8.34 2.35
C LYS A 106 5.18 -8.64 1.13
N ALA A 107 6.52 -8.61 1.30
CA ALA A 107 7.44 -8.87 0.19
C ALA A 107 7.33 -10.31 -0.30
N LEU A 108 7.23 -11.28 0.61
CA LEU A 108 7.03 -12.68 0.29
C LEU A 108 5.70 -12.90 -0.47
N LEU A 109 4.61 -12.31 0.01
CA LEU A 109 3.30 -12.50 -0.62
C LEU A 109 3.19 -11.82 -1.99
N ALA A 110 3.76 -10.64 -2.15
CA ALA A 110 3.78 -9.93 -3.43
C ALA A 110 4.69 -10.63 -4.47
N ASP A 111 5.78 -11.26 -4.03
CA ASP A 111 6.71 -11.96 -4.92
C ASP A 111 6.32 -13.42 -5.19
N ALA A 112 6.04 -14.18 -4.15
CA ALA A 112 5.84 -15.62 -4.19
C ALA A 112 4.45 -16.10 -3.73
N GLY A 113 3.46 -15.20 -3.65
CA GLY A 113 2.11 -15.51 -3.16
C GLY A 113 1.49 -16.70 -3.88
N ALA A 114 1.59 -16.77 -5.22
CA ALA A 114 1.06 -17.89 -6.00
C ALA A 114 1.64 -19.26 -5.56
N GLU A 115 2.94 -19.34 -5.33
CA GLU A 115 3.62 -20.56 -4.87
C GLU A 115 3.21 -20.93 -3.43
N VAL A 116 3.17 -19.93 -2.54
CA VAL A 116 2.79 -20.11 -1.12
C VAL A 116 1.34 -20.61 -1.00
N PHE A 117 0.40 -19.97 -1.71
CA PHE A 117 -1.02 -20.33 -1.64
C PHE A 117 -1.32 -21.64 -2.34
N GLU A 118 -0.58 -21.98 -3.40
CA GLU A 118 -0.66 -23.31 -4.03
C GLU A 118 -0.13 -24.41 -3.10
N ALA A 119 0.99 -24.18 -2.41
CA ALA A 119 1.50 -25.11 -1.41
C ALA A 119 0.52 -25.29 -0.24
N ALA A 120 -0.12 -24.21 0.20
CA ALA A 120 -1.12 -24.26 1.26
C ALA A 120 -2.35 -25.09 0.86
N ARG A 121 -2.87 -24.89 -0.36
CA ARG A 121 -4.00 -25.70 -0.88
C ARG A 121 -3.64 -27.16 -0.97
N ARG A 122 -2.46 -27.51 -1.51
CA ARG A 122 -1.99 -28.92 -1.61
C ARG A 122 -1.85 -29.59 -0.25
N ALA A 123 -1.41 -28.83 0.75
CA ALA A 123 -1.26 -29.32 2.11
C ALA A 123 -2.57 -29.31 2.92
N GLU A 124 -3.66 -28.78 2.36
CA GLU A 124 -4.91 -28.52 3.08
C GLU A 124 -4.69 -27.68 4.35
N ARG A 125 -3.84 -26.65 4.22
CA ARG A 125 -3.49 -25.71 5.30
C ARG A 125 -3.82 -24.29 4.89
N THR A 126 -3.85 -23.41 5.86
CA THR A 126 -4.28 -22.01 5.73
C THR A 126 -3.09 -21.09 5.90
N VAL A 127 -3.02 -20.04 5.09
CA VAL A 127 -2.13 -18.90 5.26
C VAL A 127 -2.97 -17.70 5.62
N CYS A 128 -2.70 -17.11 6.80
CA CYS A 128 -3.30 -15.87 7.26
C CYS A 128 -2.27 -14.73 7.18
N PHE A 129 -2.70 -13.52 6.83
CA PHE A 129 -1.76 -12.44 6.51
C PHE A 129 -2.33 -11.04 6.72
N GLU A 130 -3.27 -10.86 7.66
CA GLU A 130 -3.84 -9.55 7.99
C GLU A 130 -2.77 -8.49 8.24
N ALA A 131 -1.73 -8.86 8.96
CA ALA A 131 -0.62 -7.97 9.30
C ALA A 131 0.29 -7.57 8.12
N ALA A 132 0.14 -8.17 6.94
CA ALA A 132 0.98 -7.88 5.78
C ALA A 132 0.62 -6.54 5.10
N VAL A 133 -0.61 -6.05 5.26
CA VAL A 133 -1.07 -4.78 4.67
C VAL A 133 -1.66 -3.89 5.75
N ALA A 134 -1.18 -2.64 5.82
CA ALA A 134 -1.68 -1.61 6.74
C ALA A 134 -1.69 -2.01 8.23
N GLY A 135 -0.82 -2.94 8.64
CA GLY A 135 -0.50 -3.31 10.01
C GLY A 135 -1.72 -3.55 10.91
N GLY A 136 -2.13 -2.54 11.67
CA GLY A 136 -3.26 -2.63 12.60
C GLY A 136 -4.64 -2.36 11.98
N VAL A 137 -4.74 -2.09 10.68
CA VAL A 137 -6.01 -1.84 9.96
C VAL A 137 -6.54 -3.17 9.42
N PRO A 138 -7.76 -3.62 9.78
CA PRO A 138 -8.28 -4.96 9.43
C PRO A 138 -8.83 -5.00 7.99
N VAL A 139 -8.01 -4.68 6.99
CA VAL A 139 -8.43 -4.50 5.60
C VAL A 139 -8.52 -5.82 4.82
N ILE A 140 -7.65 -6.79 5.10
CA ILE A 140 -7.66 -8.10 4.43
C ILE A 140 -8.95 -8.83 4.75
N ARG A 141 -9.33 -8.85 6.04
CA ARG A 141 -10.59 -9.45 6.50
C ARG A 141 -11.81 -8.67 6.01
N ALA A 142 -11.74 -7.35 6.02
CA ALA A 142 -12.82 -6.52 5.48
C ALA A 142 -13.11 -6.87 4.02
N LEU A 143 -12.09 -6.95 3.17
CA LEU A 143 -12.22 -7.31 1.76
C LEU A 143 -12.66 -8.76 1.55
N GLY A 144 -12.08 -9.70 2.32
CA GLY A 144 -12.35 -11.13 2.14
C GLY A 144 -13.65 -11.63 2.76
N GLU A 145 -14.17 -10.96 3.78
CA GLU A 145 -15.33 -11.40 4.57
C GLU A 145 -16.45 -10.36 4.58
N SER A 146 -16.20 -9.16 5.11
CA SER A 146 -17.26 -8.18 5.37
C SER A 146 -17.85 -7.58 4.09
N LEU A 147 -17.02 -7.42 3.06
CA LEU A 147 -17.42 -6.88 1.77
C LEU A 147 -17.68 -7.97 0.71
N ALA A 148 -17.78 -9.24 1.11
CA ALA A 148 -17.90 -10.38 0.19
C ALA A 148 -19.15 -10.33 -0.73
N ALA A 149 -20.19 -9.58 -0.34
CA ALA A 149 -21.37 -9.36 -1.20
C ALA A 149 -21.15 -8.35 -2.32
N ASN A 150 -20.02 -7.60 -2.30
CA ASN A 150 -19.76 -6.54 -3.25
C ASN A 150 -18.73 -6.96 -4.30
N GLN A 151 -18.88 -6.42 -5.52
CA GLN A 151 -17.76 -6.30 -6.44
C GLN A 151 -17.01 -5.02 -6.08
N VAL A 152 -15.75 -5.17 -5.66
CA VAL A 152 -14.87 -4.01 -5.49
C VAL A 152 -14.59 -3.41 -6.86
N THR A 153 -14.83 -2.11 -7.02
CA THR A 153 -14.62 -1.38 -8.28
C THR A 153 -13.39 -0.48 -8.22
N ALA A 154 -13.02 -0.04 -7.02
CA ALA A 154 -11.81 0.74 -6.81
C ALA A 154 -11.28 0.60 -5.38
N ILE A 155 -9.98 0.83 -5.25
CA ILE A 155 -9.28 1.03 -3.97
C ILE A 155 -8.41 2.27 -4.11
N GLN A 156 -8.50 3.17 -3.13
CA GLN A 156 -7.54 4.26 -2.93
C GLN A 156 -6.96 4.14 -1.53
N ALA A 157 -5.65 4.17 -1.39
CA ALA A 157 -5.06 3.90 -0.08
C ALA A 157 -3.80 4.70 0.21
N ILE A 158 -3.68 5.16 1.44
CA ILE A 158 -2.45 5.65 2.04
C ILE A 158 -1.82 4.45 2.76
N LEU A 159 -0.87 3.78 2.11
CA LEU A 159 -0.26 2.53 2.59
C LEU A 159 1.11 2.70 3.21
N ASN A 160 1.68 3.93 3.16
CA ASN A 160 2.96 4.24 3.78
C ASN A 160 2.81 5.39 4.77
N GLY A 161 3.02 5.09 6.07
CA GLY A 161 2.89 6.06 7.16
C GLY A 161 4.00 7.11 7.17
N THR A 162 5.22 6.74 6.79
CA THR A 162 6.38 7.65 6.71
C THR A 162 6.13 8.76 5.69
N SER A 163 5.76 8.39 4.47
CA SER A 163 5.43 9.35 3.42
C SER A 163 4.24 10.24 3.79
N ASN A 164 3.20 9.68 4.43
CA ASN A 164 2.06 10.48 4.88
C ASN A 164 2.44 11.45 6.00
N PHE A 165 3.33 11.06 6.92
CA PHE A 165 3.87 11.96 7.95
C PHE A 165 4.64 13.12 7.34
N ILE A 166 5.55 12.83 6.38
CA ILE A 166 6.35 13.84 5.69
C ILE A 166 5.44 14.86 4.99
N LEU A 167 4.51 14.39 4.16
CA LEU A 167 3.58 15.25 3.43
C LEU A 167 2.67 16.07 4.37
N THR A 168 2.24 15.49 5.50
CA THR A 168 1.47 16.20 6.53
C THR A 168 2.31 17.31 7.16
N ALA A 169 3.58 17.03 7.50
CA ALA A 169 4.48 18.02 8.08
C ALA A 169 4.77 19.19 7.13
N MET A 170 4.98 18.87 5.84
CA MET A 170 5.15 19.90 4.80
C MET A 170 3.90 20.77 4.66
N ALA A 171 2.71 20.16 4.62
CA ALA A 171 1.45 20.87 4.40
C ALA A 171 1.00 21.72 5.62
N GLU A 172 1.10 21.19 6.84
CA GLU A 172 0.56 21.85 8.04
C GLU A 172 1.56 22.78 8.73
N ARG A 173 2.85 22.46 8.64
CA ARG A 173 3.91 23.19 9.36
C ARG A 173 4.87 23.95 8.43
N GLY A 174 4.65 23.89 7.12
CA GLY A 174 5.50 24.56 6.12
C GLY A 174 6.94 24.04 6.08
N MET A 175 7.18 22.80 6.53
CA MET A 175 8.51 22.21 6.54
C MET A 175 8.99 21.89 5.12
N SER A 176 10.30 22.01 4.89
CA SER A 176 10.89 21.44 3.68
C SER A 176 10.84 19.91 3.75
N TYR A 177 10.88 19.24 2.59
CA TYR A 177 10.95 17.79 2.51
C TYR A 177 12.11 17.22 3.36
N ALA A 178 13.32 17.79 3.26
CA ALA A 178 14.48 17.33 4.01
C ALA A 178 14.30 17.45 5.52
N ALA A 179 13.69 18.56 6.01
CA ALA A 179 13.42 18.75 7.43
C ALA A 179 12.34 17.79 7.94
N ALA A 180 11.28 17.56 7.16
CA ALA A 180 10.22 16.62 7.51
C ALA A 180 10.73 15.15 7.53
N LEU A 181 11.59 14.78 6.60
CA LEU A 181 12.23 13.46 6.58
C LEU A 181 13.15 13.26 7.80
N ALA A 182 13.99 14.24 8.12
CA ALA A 182 14.86 14.17 9.31
C ALA A 182 14.05 14.04 10.60
N GLU A 183 12.90 14.73 10.69
CA GLU A 183 12.00 14.57 11.83
C GLU A 183 11.35 13.18 11.87
N ALA A 184 10.92 12.63 10.75
CA ALA A 184 10.40 11.27 10.66
C ALA A 184 11.41 10.23 11.14
N GLN A 185 12.69 10.38 10.77
CA GLN A 185 13.79 9.54 11.26
C GLN A 185 14.00 9.68 12.76
N ARG A 186 14.02 10.91 13.27
CA ARG A 186 14.18 11.17 14.71
C ARG A 186 13.04 10.56 15.55
N LEU A 187 11.82 10.54 15.04
CA LEU A 187 10.64 9.97 15.68
C LEU A 187 10.52 8.45 15.48
N GLY A 188 11.40 7.84 14.67
CA GLY A 188 11.38 6.41 14.38
C GLY A 188 10.31 5.96 13.37
N TYR A 189 9.73 6.89 12.62
CA TYR A 189 8.83 6.57 11.50
C TYR A 189 9.58 6.18 10.25
N ALA A 190 10.78 6.72 10.04
CA ALA A 190 11.67 6.35 8.93
C ALA A 190 12.96 5.71 9.48
N GLU A 191 13.50 4.73 8.75
CA GLU A 191 14.81 4.16 8.97
C GLU A 191 15.91 5.09 8.43
N ALA A 192 17.19 4.74 8.65
CA ALA A 192 18.33 5.50 8.14
C ALA A 192 18.33 5.54 6.59
N ASP A 193 17.94 4.45 5.93
CA ASP A 193 17.65 4.42 4.51
C ASP A 193 16.12 4.39 4.30
N PRO A 194 15.49 5.51 3.99
CA PRO A 194 14.06 5.63 3.81
C PRO A 194 13.59 5.34 2.37
N THR A 195 14.47 4.90 1.47
CA THR A 195 14.22 4.81 0.03
C THR A 195 12.92 4.10 -0.30
N LEU A 196 12.68 2.91 0.28
CA LEU A 196 11.47 2.13 0.01
C LEU A 196 10.17 2.82 0.46
N ASP A 197 10.26 3.73 1.46
CA ASP A 197 9.12 4.49 1.95
C ASP A 197 8.80 5.66 1.01
N VAL A 198 9.83 6.39 0.58
CA VAL A 198 9.64 7.65 -0.16
C VAL A 198 9.52 7.46 -1.67
N ASP A 199 10.05 6.36 -2.23
CA ASP A 199 9.94 6.03 -3.66
C ASP A 199 8.63 5.32 -4.04
N GLY A 200 7.77 4.97 -3.04
CA GLY A 200 6.51 4.28 -3.22
C GLY A 200 6.61 2.75 -3.30
N SER A 201 7.80 2.15 -3.16
CA SER A 201 8.00 0.69 -3.26
C SER A 201 7.24 -0.08 -2.18
N ASP A 202 7.25 0.39 -0.92
CA ASP A 202 6.49 -0.22 0.17
C ASP A 202 4.98 -0.24 -0.13
N ALA A 203 4.46 0.87 -0.64
CA ALA A 203 3.06 0.97 -1.03
C ALA A 203 2.71 0.05 -2.21
N ALA A 204 3.62 -0.11 -3.18
CA ALA A 204 3.43 -1.01 -4.33
C ALA A 204 3.36 -2.49 -3.91
N HIS A 205 4.18 -2.94 -2.95
CA HIS A 205 4.08 -4.30 -2.39
C HIS A 205 2.70 -4.56 -1.78
N LYS A 206 2.19 -3.61 -1.01
CA LYS A 206 0.87 -3.72 -0.36
C LYS A 206 -0.27 -3.64 -1.37
N LEU A 207 -0.15 -2.77 -2.39
CA LEU A 207 -1.14 -2.66 -3.46
C LEU A 207 -1.25 -3.95 -4.27
N ALA A 208 -0.13 -4.62 -4.58
CA ALA A 208 -0.14 -5.92 -5.27
C ALA A 208 -0.97 -6.97 -4.52
N ILE A 209 -0.88 -6.99 -3.18
CA ILE A 209 -1.69 -7.90 -2.35
C ILE A 209 -3.18 -7.50 -2.39
N LEU A 210 -3.48 -6.21 -2.25
CA LEU A 210 -4.88 -5.72 -2.31
C LEU A 210 -5.52 -5.98 -3.67
N ALA A 211 -4.76 -5.80 -4.77
CA ALA A 211 -5.22 -6.08 -6.12
C ALA A 211 -5.54 -7.58 -6.32
N GLN A 212 -4.74 -8.46 -5.75
CA GLN A 212 -4.99 -9.90 -5.79
C GLN A 212 -6.28 -10.26 -5.05
N ILE A 213 -6.51 -9.70 -3.85
CA ILE A 213 -7.70 -10.01 -3.05
C ILE A 213 -8.97 -9.48 -3.71
N SER A 214 -8.93 -8.25 -4.20
CA SER A 214 -10.12 -7.54 -4.68
C SER A 214 -10.48 -7.87 -6.13
N PHE A 215 -9.47 -8.10 -6.98
CA PHE A 215 -9.66 -8.26 -8.43
C PHE A 215 -9.14 -9.60 -8.96
N GLY A 216 -8.44 -10.39 -8.13
CA GLY A 216 -7.82 -11.64 -8.56
C GLY A 216 -6.60 -11.44 -9.48
N VAL A 217 -6.06 -10.25 -9.54
CA VAL A 217 -4.92 -9.89 -10.40
C VAL A 217 -3.60 -10.15 -9.68
N THR A 218 -2.70 -10.87 -10.33
CA THR A 218 -1.31 -11.03 -9.86
C THR A 218 -0.44 -10.02 -10.59
N ALA A 219 -0.03 -8.96 -9.89
CA ALA A 219 0.92 -7.98 -10.37
C ALA A 219 2.18 -8.02 -9.52
N LYS A 220 3.35 -7.96 -10.16
CA LYS A 220 4.61 -7.82 -9.43
C LYS A 220 4.81 -6.36 -9.02
N PRO A 221 5.33 -6.08 -7.80
CA PRO A 221 5.51 -4.70 -7.34
C PRO A 221 6.32 -3.80 -8.28
N HIS A 222 7.30 -4.37 -9.01
CA HIS A 222 8.11 -3.62 -9.97
C HIS A 222 7.37 -3.33 -11.29
N GLU A 223 6.28 -4.01 -11.59
CA GLU A 223 5.41 -3.76 -12.75
C GLU A 223 4.37 -2.67 -12.47
N ILE A 224 4.14 -2.35 -11.20
CA ILE A 224 3.23 -1.26 -10.80
C ILE A 224 3.93 0.08 -11.04
N ALA A 225 3.31 0.92 -11.88
CA ALA A 225 3.82 2.26 -12.12
C ALA A 225 3.86 3.06 -10.81
N ARG A 226 5.03 3.66 -10.50
CA ARG A 226 5.18 4.42 -9.26
C ARG A 226 5.96 5.71 -9.44
N GLN A 227 5.64 6.67 -8.58
CA GLN A 227 6.33 7.94 -8.40
C GLN A 227 6.46 8.21 -6.91
N GLY A 228 7.66 8.56 -6.46
CA GLY A 228 7.94 8.91 -5.07
C GLY A 228 7.50 10.33 -4.70
N ILE A 229 7.77 10.69 -3.44
CA ILE A 229 7.47 12.01 -2.89
C ILE A 229 8.70 12.93 -2.81
N ASP A 230 9.86 12.46 -3.19
CA ASP A 230 11.16 13.14 -3.11
C ASP A 230 11.29 14.35 -4.04
N THR A 231 10.44 14.43 -5.07
CA THR A 231 10.37 15.56 -6.01
C THR A 231 9.42 16.68 -5.57
N ILE A 232 8.67 16.48 -4.47
CA ILE A 232 7.70 17.45 -3.97
C ILE A 232 8.43 18.52 -3.16
N ASP A 233 8.22 19.77 -3.50
CA ASP A 233 8.76 20.89 -2.74
C ASP A 233 7.65 21.75 -2.07
N ALA A 234 8.07 22.74 -1.27
CA ALA A 234 7.15 23.63 -0.58
C ALA A 234 6.28 24.44 -1.56
N LEU A 235 6.77 24.66 -2.76
CA LEU A 235 6.03 25.39 -3.80
C LEU A 235 4.84 24.58 -4.31
N ASP A 236 5.01 23.25 -4.48
CA ASP A 236 3.93 22.35 -4.86
C ASP A 236 2.84 22.27 -3.79
N ILE A 237 3.24 22.21 -2.52
CA ILE A 237 2.30 22.23 -1.38
C ILE A 237 1.50 23.52 -1.36
N ARG A 238 2.15 24.68 -1.60
CA ARG A 238 1.48 25.98 -1.64
C ARG A 238 0.47 26.08 -2.77
N PHE A 239 0.86 25.72 -4.01
CA PHE A 239 -0.07 25.74 -5.15
C PHE A 239 -1.21 24.75 -5.00
N ALA A 240 -0.94 23.55 -4.48
CA ALA A 240 -1.99 22.60 -4.18
C ALA A 240 -3.03 23.20 -3.21
N ASN A 241 -2.56 23.82 -2.13
CA ASN A 241 -3.42 24.47 -1.14
C ASN A 241 -4.22 25.64 -1.72
N GLU A 242 -3.60 26.51 -2.53
CA GLU A 242 -4.28 27.61 -3.23
C GLU A 242 -5.39 27.12 -4.17
N LEU A 243 -5.19 25.96 -4.79
CA LEU A 243 -6.18 25.29 -5.65
C LEU A 243 -7.26 24.53 -4.84
N GLY A 244 -7.17 24.45 -3.51
CA GLY A 244 -8.11 23.72 -2.64
C GLY A 244 -7.81 22.23 -2.49
N TYR A 245 -6.55 21.84 -2.70
CA TYR A 245 -6.09 20.44 -2.64
C TYR A 245 -4.98 20.25 -1.62
N THR A 246 -4.81 18.99 -1.19
CA THR A 246 -3.64 18.51 -0.45
C THR A 246 -3.00 17.35 -1.20
N ILE A 247 -1.68 17.17 -1.06
CA ILE A 247 -0.95 16.10 -1.72
C ILE A 247 -0.84 14.90 -0.78
N LYS A 248 -1.19 13.71 -1.26
CA LYS A 248 -1.01 12.43 -0.57
C LYS A 248 -0.32 11.43 -1.49
N LEU A 249 0.51 10.54 -0.94
CA LEU A 249 1.00 9.38 -1.69
C LEU A 249 -0.09 8.31 -1.67
N LEU A 250 -0.74 8.07 -2.80
CA LEU A 250 -1.79 7.06 -2.93
C LEU A 250 -1.30 5.81 -3.66
N ALA A 251 -1.71 4.67 -3.17
CA ALA A 251 -1.73 3.41 -3.88
C ALA A 251 -3.17 3.19 -4.39
N GLU A 252 -3.34 3.10 -5.70
CA GLU A 252 -4.66 3.09 -6.32
C GLU A 252 -4.84 1.90 -7.24
N ALA A 253 -6.04 1.29 -7.18
CA ALA A 253 -6.51 0.26 -8.09
C ALA A 253 -7.91 0.63 -8.59
N TRP A 254 -8.11 0.69 -9.93
CA TRP A 254 -9.35 1.11 -10.56
C TRP A 254 -9.76 0.17 -11.67
N THR A 255 -11.02 -0.31 -11.64
CA THR A 255 -11.58 -1.05 -12.78
C THR A 255 -12.21 -0.09 -13.80
N GLY A 256 -12.35 -0.53 -15.04
CA GLY A 256 -13.02 0.25 -16.08
C GLY A 256 -14.50 0.55 -15.81
N GLY A 257 -15.14 -0.21 -14.92
CA GLY A 257 -16.51 0.02 -14.46
C GLY A 257 -16.65 1.10 -13.40
N HIS A 258 -15.54 1.51 -12.75
CA HIS A 258 -15.57 2.57 -11.77
C HIS A 258 -15.66 3.94 -12.46
N SER A 259 -16.72 4.69 -12.20
CA SER A 259 -16.92 6.01 -12.76
C SER A 259 -17.19 7.03 -11.66
N HIS A 260 -16.38 8.09 -11.61
CA HIS A 260 -16.73 9.28 -10.84
C HIS A 260 -17.72 10.14 -11.60
N SER A 261 -18.74 10.65 -10.91
CA SER A 261 -19.70 11.58 -11.49
C SER A 261 -19.29 13.00 -11.12
N THR A 262 -18.57 13.67 -11.99
CA THR A 262 -18.40 15.12 -11.92
C THR A 262 -19.29 15.78 -12.96
N ASN A 263 -20.21 16.64 -12.52
CA ASN A 263 -21.12 17.42 -13.39
C ASN A 263 -21.94 16.58 -14.39
N GLY A 264 -22.35 15.35 -14.00
CA GLY A 264 -23.18 14.47 -14.82
C GLY A 264 -22.44 13.68 -15.90
N ALA A 265 -21.12 13.81 -16.02
CA ALA A 265 -20.31 12.97 -16.90
C ALA A 265 -19.68 11.81 -16.10
N LYS A 266 -19.93 10.57 -16.53
CA LYS A 266 -19.25 9.39 -15.99
C LYS A 266 -17.85 9.33 -16.60
N LEU A 267 -16.83 9.58 -15.79
CA LEU A 267 -15.43 9.50 -16.19
C LEU A 267 -14.81 8.26 -15.56
N SER A 268 -14.23 7.37 -16.36
CA SER A 268 -13.52 6.18 -15.88
C SER A 268 -12.01 6.40 -15.98
N ARG A 269 -11.26 6.08 -14.93
CA ARG A 269 -9.79 6.12 -14.93
C ARG A 269 -9.17 4.89 -15.60
N GLY A 270 -9.82 3.73 -15.52
CA GLY A 270 -9.38 2.50 -16.16
C GLY A 270 -10.04 2.27 -17.53
N GLY A 271 -9.41 1.45 -18.37
CA GLY A 271 -10.01 0.92 -19.58
C GLY A 271 -11.16 -0.05 -19.27
N ALA A 272 -12.11 -0.20 -20.19
CA ALA A 272 -13.22 -1.13 -19.98
C ALA A 272 -12.77 -2.59 -20.14
N ALA A 273 -11.90 -2.87 -21.11
CA ALA A 273 -11.34 -4.19 -21.40
C ALA A 273 -10.04 -4.09 -22.23
N ASP A 274 -9.25 -5.14 -22.23
CA ASP A 274 -8.10 -5.28 -23.12
C ASP A 274 -8.52 -5.69 -24.56
N ALA A 275 -7.55 -5.94 -25.44
CA ALA A 275 -7.80 -6.33 -26.83
C ALA A 275 -8.53 -7.68 -26.97
N THR A 276 -8.58 -8.50 -25.93
CA THR A 276 -9.28 -9.79 -25.90
C THR A 276 -10.69 -9.70 -25.32
N GLY A 277 -11.09 -8.51 -24.86
CA GLY A 277 -12.36 -8.27 -24.18
C GLY A 277 -12.31 -8.58 -22.68
N THR A 278 -11.13 -8.89 -22.12
CA THR A 278 -10.94 -9.14 -20.69
C THR A 278 -10.95 -7.79 -19.94
N PRO A 279 -11.74 -7.64 -18.85
CA PRO A 279 -11.75 -6.41 -18.07
C PRO A 279 -10.39 -6.10 -17.48
N THR A 280 -10.05 -4.81 -17.38
CA THR A 280 -8.75 -4.36 -16.89
C THR A 280 -8.85 -3.66 -15.54
N VAL A 281 -7.77 -3.70 -14.77
CA VAL A 281 -7.56 -2.89 -13.57
C VAL A 281 -6.29 -2.06 -13.71
N ALA A 282 -6.42 -0.75 -13.53
CA ALA A 282 -5.29 0.17 -13.47
C ALA A 282 -4.67 0.12 -12.07
N LEU A 283 -3.35 -0.02 -11.99
CA LEU A 283 -2.59 -0.04 -10.73
C LEU A 283 -1.50 1.03 -10.78
N HIS A 284 -1.44 1.89 -9.77
CA HIS A 284 -0.31 2.82 -9.63
C HIS A 284 -0.11 3.29 -8.19
N VAL A 285 1.09 3.79 -7.91
CA VAL A 285 1.44 4.48 -6.68
C VAL A 285 2.05 5.83 -7.05
N ALA A 286 1.41 6.92 -6.64
CA ALA A 286 1.89 8.25 -6.98
C ALA A 286 1.41 9.30 -5.97
N PRO A 287 2.07 10.46 -5.91
CA PRO A 287 1.49 11.65 -5.30
C PRO A 287 0.22 12.05 -6.07
N VAL A 288 -0.86 12.28 -5.31
CA VAL A 288 -2.17 12.67 -5.85
C VAL A 288 -2.65 13.90 -5.09
N LEU A 289 -3.15 14.89 -5.83
CA LEU A 289 -3.84 16.04 -5.27
C LEU A 289 -5.29 15.65 -4.97
N LEU A 290 -5.67 15.66 -3.70
CA LEU A 290 -7.01 15.38 -3.20
C LEU A 290 -7.66 16.68 -2.75
N ARG A 291 -8.96 16.87 -3.03
CA ARG A 291 -9.69 18.01 -2.50
C ARG A 291 -9.66 17.99 -0.97
N HIS A 292 -9.64 19.15 -0.34
CA HIS A 292 -9.64 19.22 1.12
C HIS A 292 -10.86 18.52 1.77
N THR A 293 -11.95 18.34 1.02
CA THR A 293 -13.17 17.65 1.47
C THR A 293 -13.10 16.13 1.37
N ASP A 294 -12.12 15.57 0.67
CA ASP A 294 -12.01 14.13 0.45
C ASP A 294 -11.59 13.41 1.74
N LEU A 295 -12.12 12.22 1.97
CA LEU A 295 -11.86 11.45 3.18
C LEU A 295 -10.36 11.18 3.39
N LEU A 296 -9.66 10.79 2.33
CA LEU A 296 -8.22 10.50 2.40
C LEU A 296 -7.37 11.75 2.62
N ALA A 297 -7.85 12.93 2.20
CA ALA A 297 -7.16 14.20 2.44
C ALA A 297 -7.03 14.51 3.94
N GLN A 298 -7.99 14.05 4.75
CA GLN A 298 -8.05 14.27 6.20
C GLN A 298 -7.16 13.30 7.01
N VAL A 299 -6.58 12.28 6.38
CA VAL A 299 -5.70 11.31 7.06
C VAL A 299 -4.34 11.95 7.30
N ARG A 300 -4.00 12.21 8.56
CA ARG A 300 -2.81 12.98 8.97
C ARG A 300 -1.77 12.10 9.66
N GLY A 301 -0.55 12.64 9.79
CA GLY A 301 0.54 11.97 10.50
C GLY A 301 0.93 10.63 9.88
N ALA A 302 1.33 9.67 10.71
CA ALA A 302 1.80 8.35 10.26
C ALA A 302 0.67 7.31 10.09
N TYR A 303 -0.59 7.74 9.99
CA TYR A 303 -1.71 6.83 9.81
C TYR A 303 -1.80 6.31 8.36
N ASN A 304 -2.21 5.04 8.25
CA ASN A 304 -2.64 4.44 7.00
C ASN A 304 -4.17 4.53 6.89
N ALA A 305 -4.64 4.53 5.65
CA ALA A 305 -6.07 4.46 5.35
C ALA A 305 -6.32 3.73 4.03
N VAL A 306 -7.41 2.98 3.96
CA VAL A 306 -7.85 2.28 2.76
C VAL A 306 -9.33 2.62 2.52
N LEU A 307 -9.59 3.31 1.44
CA LEU A 307 -10.93 3.62 0.93
C LEU A 307 -11.27 2.59 -0.15
N VAL A 308 -12.33 1.85 0.08
CA VAL A 308 -12.81 0.79 -0.82
C VAL A 308 -14.15 1.21 -1.41
N TYR A 309 -14.30 1.06 -2.71
CA TYR A 309 -15.53 1.31 -3.44
C TYR A 309 -16.19 -0.02 -3.82
N GLY A 310 -17.29 -0.35 -3.17
CA GLY A 310 -18.14 -1.49 -3.52
C GLY A 310 -19.31 -1.06 -4.38
N ASP A 311 -19.72 -1.91 -5.31
CA ASP A 311 -20.85 -1.63 -6.20
C ASP A 311 -22.21 -1.53 -5.50
N ILE A 312 -22.33 -2.19 -4.32
CA ILE A 312 -23.56 -2.22 -3.52
C ILE A 312 -23.47 -1.26 -2.33
N VAL A 313 -22.38 -1.34 -1.55
CA VAL A 313 -22.23 -0.58 -0.30
C VAL A 313 -21.77 0.86 -0.52
N GLY A 314 -21.17 1.14 -1.70
CA GLY A 314 -20.52 2.43 -1.96
C GLY A 314 -19.15 2.54 -1.29
N GLU A 315 -18.85 3.69 -0.73
CA GLU A 315 -17.55 4.00 -0.11
C GLU A 315 -17.47 3.47 1.32
N THR A 316 -16.37 2.80 1.65
CA THR A 316 -16.02 2.40 3.02
C THR A 316 -14.57 2.74 3.31
N LEU A 317 -14.32 3.46 4.42
CA LEU A 317 -12.98 3.88 4.84
C LEU A 317 -12.52 3.11 6.07
N TYR A 318 -11.34 2.53 5.99
CA TYR A 318 -10.63 1.88 7.09
C TYR A 318 -9.37 2.67 7.40
N GLN A 319 -9.23 3.18 8.63
CA GLN A 319 -8.09 4.02 9.02
C GLN A 319 -7.52 3.55 10.36
N GLY A 320 -6.20 3.59 10.48
CA GLY A 320 -5.50 3.22 11.72
C GLY A 320 -3.98 3.26 11.59
N PRO A 321 -3.25 2.85 12.65
CA PRO A 321 -1.81 2.73 12.60
C PRO A 321 -1.40 1.62 11.63
N GLY A 322 -0.66 2.01 10.57
CA GLY A 322 -0.25 1.09 9.49
C GLY A 322 0.97 0.23 9.82
N ALA A 323 1.69 0.54 10.90
CA ALA A 323 2.88 -0.16 11.37
C ALA A 323 3.02 0.01 12.89
N GLY A 324 4.03 -0.65 13.46
CA GLY A 324 4.34 -0.59 14.88
C GLY A 324 4.17 -1.94 15.58
N GLN A 325 4.87 -2.10 16.69
CA GLN A 325 4.92 -3.37 17.43
C GLN A 325 3.52 -3.90 17.76
N MET A 326 2.74 -3.14 18.51
CA MET A 326 1.44 -3.59 19.02
C MET A 326 0.33 -3.60 17.97
N PRO A 327 0.21 -2.61 17.06
CA PRO A 327 -0.76 -2.68 15.97
C PRO A 327 -0.58 -3.91 15.09
N THR A 328 0.65 -4.20 14.67
CA THR A 328 0.93 -5.38 13.84
C THR A 328 0.74 -6.69 14.61
N ALA A 329 1.17 -6.73 15.89
CA ALA A 329 0.92 -7.89 16.76
C ALA A 329 -0.58 -8.16 16.96
N SER A 330 -1.40 -7.11 17.06
CA SER A 330 -2.86 -7.25 17.15
C SER A 330 -3.45 -8.03 15.97
N SER A 331 -3.03 -7.73 14.76
CA SER A 331 -3.49 -8.40 13.54
C SER A 331 -3.00 -9.85 13.45
N VAL A 332 -1.73 -10.10 13.81
CA VAL A 332 -1.21 -11.48 13.89
C VAL A 332 -2.00 -12.32 14.90
N VAL A 333 -2.27 -11.77 16.10
CA VAL A 333 -3.02 -12.50 17.13
C VAL A 333 -4.49 -12.67 16.71
N ALA A 334 -5.07 -11.72 15.99
CA ALA A 334 -6.42 -11.88 15.43
C ALA A 334 -6.46 -13.05 14.42
N ASP A 335 -5.46 -13.18 13.56
CA ASP A 335 -5.32 -14.31 12.64
C ASP A 335 -5.21 -15.66 13.39
N LEU A 336 -4.43 -15.69 14.48
CA LEU A 336 -4.32 -16.87 15.33
C LEU A 336 -5.66 -17.25 16.01
N ILE A 337 -6.43 -16.26 16.47
CA ILE A 337 -7.77 -16.48 17.00
C ILE A 337 -8.69 -17.06 15.92
N ASP A 338 -8.64 -16.54 14.70
CA ASP A 338 -9.45 -17.02 13.59
C ASP A 338 -9.10 -18.45 13.18
N LEU A 339 -7.82 -18.83 13.24
CA LEU A 339 -7.40 -20.22 13.11
C LEU A 339 -7.94 -21.08 14.26
N GLY A 340 -7.94 -20.55 15.48
CA GLY A 340 -8.47 -21.24 16.67
C GLY A 340 -9.95 -21.58 16.56
N VAL A 341 -10.78 -20.65 16.08
CA VAL A 341 -12.24 -20.84 15.90
C VAL A 341 -12.60 -21.56 14.59
N GLY A 342 -11.64 -21.78 13.68
CA GLY A 342 -11.87 -22.44 12.39
C GLY A 342 -12.46 -21.53 11.30
N ARG A 343 -12.51 -20.21 11.50
CA ARG A 343 -13.01 -19.23 10.51
C ARG A 343 -12.03 -19.08 9.36
N ALA A 344 -10.76 -18.87 9.68
CA ALA A 344 -9.70 -18.69 8.69
C ALA A 344 -9.65 -19.83 7.66
N GLN A 345 -9.83 -21.08 8.07
CA GLN A 345 -9.82 -22.24 7.19
C GLN A 345 -10.98 -22.20 6.17
N ARG A 346 -12.17 -21.78 6.62
CA ARG A 346 -13.35 -21.67 5.74
C ARG A 346 -13.20 -20.53 4.73
N THR A 347 -12.77 -19.36 5.19
CA THR A 347 -12.52 -18.20 4.33
C THR A 347 -11.43 -18.50 3.31
N PHE A 348 -10.32 -19.12 3.74
CA PHE A 348 -9.22 -19.49 2.86
C PHE A 348 -9.67 -20.45 1.73
N ALA A 349 -10.44 -21.48 2.07
CA ALA A 349 -10.96 -22.44 1.10
C ALA A 349 -11.92 -21.77 0.09
N ALA A 350 -12.76 -20.84 0.55
CA ALA A 350 -13.75 -20.16 -0.28
C ALA A 350 -13.12 -19.08 -1.19
N ALA A 351 -12.13 -18.35 -0.68
CA ALA A 351 -11.58 -17.17 -1.37
C ALA A 351 -10.72 -17.51 -2.61
N LYS A 352 -10.15 -18.72 -2.67
CA LYS A 352 -9.29 -19.19 -3.78
C LYS A 352 -8.23 -18.18 -4.23
N LEU A 353 -7.64 -17.44 -3.29
CA LEU A 353 -6.65 -16.41 -3.57
C LEU A 353 -5.44 -16.99 -4.30
N TRP A 354 -4.87 -16.24 -5.24
CA TRP A 354 -3.76 -16.69 -6.10
C TRP A 354 -4.01 -18.02 -6.82
N SER A 355 -5.27 -18.38 -7.08
CA SER A 355 -5.56 -19.54 -7.91
C SER A 355 -5.42 -19.20 -9.39
N ARG A 356 -5.13 -20.21 -10.22
CA ARG A 356 -5.14 -20.07 -11.69
C ARG A 356 -6.55 -19.90 -12.28
N GLU A 357 -7.57 -20.20 -11.51
CA GLU A 357 -8.98 -19.96 -11.83
C GLU A 357 -9.29 -18.47 -11.61
N GLY A 358 -8.55 -17.59 -12.28
CA GLY A 358 -8.56 -16.16 -12.08
C GLY A 358 -9.93 -15.51 -12.32
N ARG A 359 -10.20 -14.40 -11.64
CA ARG A 359 -11.43 -13.61 -11.76
C ARG A 359 -11.51 -12.77 -13.04
N GLY A 360 -10.63 -13.03 -14.01
CA GLY A 360 -10.76 -12.49 -15.35
C GLY A 360 -10.35 -11.03 -15.53
N PHE A 361 -9.56 -10.44 -14.64
CA PHE A 361 -8.97 -9.12 -14.86
C PHE A 361 -7.52 -9.23 -15.32
N THR A 362 -7.11 -8.29 -16.16
CA THR A 362 -5.72 -8.05 -16.54
C THR A 362 -5.25 -6.67 -16.06
N VAL A 363 -3.94 -6.46 -15.93
CA VAL A 363 -3.41 -5.14 -15.55
C VAL A 363 -3.49 -4.20 -16.75
N GLU A 364 -4.09 -3.02 -16.57
CA GLU A 364 -4.11 -1.97 -17.59
C GLU A 364 -2.70 -1.43 -17.82
N PRO A 365 -2.22 -1.32 -19.06
CA PRO A 365 -0.97 -0.63 -19.36
C PRO A 365 -0.97 0.81 -18.82
N PRO A 366 0.09 1.25 -18.11
CA PRO A 366 0.13 2.58 -17.48
C PRO A 366 -0.16 3.74 -18.43
N GLU A 367 0.20 3.59 -19.71
CA GLU A 367 0.00 4.62 -20.76
C GLU A 367 -1.47 4.87 -21.06
N ARG A 368 -2.35 3.88 -20.82
CA ARG A 368 -3.79 3.98 -21.04
C ARG A 368 -4.56 4.54 -19.86
N VAL A 369 -3.98 4.47 -18.66
CA VAL A 369 -4.60 5.03 -17.46
C VAL A 369 -4.85 6.52 -17.65
N ARG A 370 -6.07 6.97 -17.36
CA ARG A 370 -6.48 8.37 -17.52
C ARG A 370 -6.51 9.07 -16.17
N SER A 371 -5.98 10.29 -16.13
CA SER A 371 -6.04 11.17 -14.97
C SER A 371 -6.17 12.63 -15.41
N ARG A 372 -6.55 13.47 -14.47
CA ARG A 372 -6.24 14.89 -14.53
C ARG A 372 -4.83 15.06 -13.99
N PHE A 373 -4.11 16.05 -14.51
CA PHE A 373 -2.74 16.30 -14.10
C PHE A 373 -2.58 17.74 -13.63
N TYR A 374 -1.92 17.89 -12.50
CA TYR A 374 -1.24 19.09 -12.07
C TYR A 374 0.15 19.09 -12.71
N LEU A 375 0.54 20.17 -13.36
CA LEU A 375 1.83 20.35 -14.01
C LEU A 375 2.43 21.68 -13.56
N ARG A 376 3.59 21.66 -12.89
CA ARG A 376 4.35 22.86 -12.54
C ARG A 376 5.59 22.95 -13.41
N LEU A 377 5.78 24.09 -14.05
CA LEU A 377 6.90 24.45 -14.88
C LEU A 377 7.65 25.63 -14.27
N GLN A 378 8.96 25.70 -14.49
CA GLN A 378 9.77 26.88 -14.29
C GLN A 378 10.10 27.46 -15.67
N VAL A 379 9.51 28.58 -16.03
CA VAL A 379 9.61 29.14 -17.38
C VAL A 379 10.21 30.52 -17.38
N THR A 380 10.90 30.90 -18.46
CA THR A 380 11.31 32.28 -18.69
C THR A 380 10.06 33.13 -18.93
N ASP A 381 9.91 34.24 -18.22
CA ASP A 381 8.78 35.16 -18.43
C ASP A 381 8.97 35.99 -19.70
N LYS A 382 8.48 35.43 -20.82
CA LYS A 382 8.57 36.03 -22.16
C LYS A 382 7.29 35.78 -22.96
N PRO A 383 6.89 36.73 -23.83
CA PRO A 383 5.81 36.50 -24.80
C PRO A 383 6.09 35.25 -25.65
N GLY A 384 5.05 34.44 -25.86
CA GLY A 384 5.11 33.22 -26.70
C GLY A 384 5.33 31.92 -25.93
N VAL A 385 5.91 31.94 -24.72
CA VAL A 385 6.21 30.73 -23.93
C VAL A 385 4.93 29.93 -23.64
N LEU A 386 3.87 30.58 -23.20
CA LEU A 386 2.58 29.94 -22.95
C LEU A 386 1.97 29.38 -24.24
N ALA A 387 2.11 30.09 -25.36
CA ALA A 387 1.61 29.63 -26.66
C ALA A 387 2.31 28.33 -27.12
N ASP A 388 3.62 28.21 -26.91
CA ASP A 388 4.38 27.01 -27.27
C ASP A 388 3.96 25.81 -26.39
N ILE A 389 3.83 26.02 -25.08
CA ILE A 389 3.39 24.97 -24.13
C ILE A 389 1.97 24.50 -24.46
N THR A 390 1.04 25.44 -24.66
CA THR A 390 -0.37 25.09 -24.96
C THR A 390 -0.53 24.40 -26.32
N ARG A 391 0.30 24.75 -27.31
CA ARG A 391 0.35 24.05 -28.60
C ARG A 391 0.79 22.60 -28.43
N ILE A 392 1.83 22.33 -27.64
CA ILE A 392 2.31 20.96 -27.36
C ILE A 392 1.20 20.14 -26.69
N LEU A 393 0.51 20.71 -25.70
CA LEU A 393 -0.62 20.03 -25.05
C LEU A 393 -1.77 19.76 -26.03
N ALA A 394 -2.08 20.73 -26.91
CA ALA A 394 -3.13 20.58 -27.93
C ALA A 394 -2.78 19.49 -28.96
N ASP A 395 -1.51 19.39 -29.42
CA ASP A 395 -1.05 18.35 -30.34
C ASP A 395 -1.25 16.93 -29.75
N GLU A 396 -1.18 16.78 -28.42
CA GLU A 396 -1.42 15.53 -27.71
C GLU A 396 -2.90 15.39 -27.26
N GLU A 397 -3.78 16.25 -27.75
CA GLU A 397 -5.23 16.28 -27.42
C GLU A 397 -5.50 16.44 -25.91
N ILE A 398 -4.67 17.22 -25.21
CA ILE A 398 -4.79 17.51 -23.78
C ILE A 398 -5.43 18.89 -23.61
N SER A 399 -6.62 18.91 -23.04
CA SER A 399 -7.34 20.15 -22.71
C SER A 399 -6.93 20.69 -21.35
N ILE A 400 -6.82 22.01 -21.24
CA ILE A 400 -6.45 22.72 -20.01
C ILE A 400 -7.72 23.07 -19.23
N SER A 401 -7.74 22.76 -17.93
CA SER A 401 -8.83 23.11 -17.01
C SER A 401 -8.59 24.47 -16.35
N SER A 402 -7.34 24.69 -15.88
CA SER A 402 -6.95 25.97 -15.27
C SER A 402 -5.46 26.22 -15.44
N LEU A 403 -5.10 27.49 -15.29
CA LEU A 403 -3.72 27.97 -15.38
C LEU A 403 -3.51 29.02 -14.30
N VAL A 404 -2.40 28.91 -13.56
CA VAL A 404 -2.02 29.85 -12.51
C VAL A 404 -0.57 30.28 -12.77
N GLN A 405 -0.36 31.57 -12.88
CA GLN A 405 0.96 32.20 -12.94
C GLN A 405 0.94 33.41 -12.00
N HIS A 406 1.87 33.47 -11.07
CA HIS A 406 2.06 34.63 -10.22
C HIS A 406 3.06 35.58 -10.89
N GLU A 407 2.89 36.88 -10.64
CA GLU A 407 3.82 37.89 -11.12
C GLU A 407 5.25 37.63 -10.63
N ALA A 408 6.23 37.88 -11.49
CA ALA A 408 7.62 37.87 -11.10
C ALA A 408 7.88 38.91 -10.01
N GLN A 409 8.71 38.60 -9.02
CA GLN A 409 9.16 39.62 -8.07
C GLN A 409 9.91 40.70 -8.83
N GLU A 410 9.63 41.99 -8.52
CA GLU A 410 10.11 43.17 -9.25
C GLU A 410 11.64 43.26 -9.46
N ASP A 411 12.44 42.48 -8.70
CA ASP A 411 13.90 42.52 -8.70
C ASP A 411 14.63 41.40 -9.45
N GLY A 412 13.93 40.50 -10.15
CA GLY A 412 14.62 39.35 -10.69
C GLY A 412 14.08 38.81 -12.03
N GLY A 413 14.79 39.08 -13.12
CA GLY A 413 14.60 38.43 -14.43
C GLY A 413 14.85 36.92 -14.43
N GLY A 414 14.47 36.19 -13.36
CA GLY A 414 14.59 34.73 -13.21
C GLY A 414 13.37 33.97 -13.73
N PRO A 415 13.44 32.64 -13.76
CA PRO A 415 12.33 31.80 -14.16
C PRO A 415 11.13 31.97 -13.20
N VAL A 416 9.93 32.01 -13.75
CA VAL A 416 8.67 32.09 -12.97
C VAL A 416 7.94 30.74 -12.96
N PRO A 417 7.28 30.40 -11.85
CA PRO A 417 6.48 29.18 -11.79
C PRO A 417 5.18 29.37 -12.58
N LEU A 418 4.89 28.42 -13.45
CA LEU A 418 3.64 28.29 -14.19
C LEU A 418 2.99 26.97 -13.83
N VAL A 419 1.77 27.02 -13.29
CA VAL A 419 0.98 25.82 -12.96
C VAL A 419 -0.15 25.66 -13.95
N ILE A 420 -0.25 24.46 -14.53
CA ILE A 420 -1.32 24.06 -15.45
C ILE A 420 -2.05 22.87 -14.85
N VAL A 421 -3.37 22.93 -14.81
CA VAL A 421 -4.24 21.79 -14.49
C VAL A 421 -4.94 21.35 -15.77
N THR A 422 -4.85 20.04 -16.07
CA THR A 422 -5.47 19.50 -17.28
C THR A 422 -6.88 18.97 -16.98
N HIS A 423 -7.69 18.78 -18.04
CA HIS A 423 -8.78 17.82 -18.02
C HIS A 423 -8.23 16.39 -18.11
N TYR A 424 -9.13 15.37 -18.09
CA TYR A 424 -8.74 13.96 -18.22
C TYR A 424 -7.98 13.68 -19.51
N ALA A 425 -6.77 13.18 -19.37
CA ALA A 425 -5.91 12.74 -20.46
C ALA A 425 -5.31 11.36 -20.17
N ALA A 426 -4.97 10.60 -21.20
CA ALA A 426 -4.21 9.37 -21.06
C ALA A 426 -2.77 9.69 -20.64
N THR A 427 -2.25 8.93 -19.66
CA THR A 427 -0.90 9.12 -19.12
C THR A 427 0.18 9.08 -20.20
N GLY A 428 0.04 8.20 -21.20
CA GLY A 428 0.99 8.13 -22.31
C GLY A 428 1.05 9.41 -23.15
N ARG A 429 -0.12 10.03 -23.43
CA ARG A 429 -0.19 11.33 -24.13
C ARG A 429 0.43 12.43 -23.30
N PHE A 430 0.09 12.46 -22.01
CA PHE A 430 0.64 13.45 -21.08
C PHE A 430 2.18 13.36 -20.97
N ARG A 431 2.74 12.15 -20.89
CA ARG A 431 4.18 11.95 -20.86
C ARG A 431 4.89 12.43 -22.14
N ARG A 432 4.31 12.17 -23.33
CA ARG A 432 4.87 12.71 -24.59
C ARG A 432 4.85 14.23 -24.64
N ALA A 433 3.75 14.85 -24.18
CA ALA A 433 3.69 16.31 -24.05
C ALA A 433 4.79 16.82 -23.10
N LEU A 434 4.96 16.17 -21.94
CA LEU A 434 5.95 16.53 -20.93
C LEU A 434 7.39 16.46 -21.50
N GLU A 435 7.72 15.39 -22.24
CA GLU A 435 9.03 15.24 -22.88
C GLU A 435 9.33 16.37 -23.90
N ARG A 436 8.30 16.81 -24.65
CA ARG A 436 8.42 17.92 -25.59
C ARG A 436 8.57 19.25 -24.86
N ILE A 437 7.78 19.49 -23.80
CA ILE A 437 7.85 20.70 -22.99
C ILE A 437 9.23 20.83 -22.33
N ASN A 438 9.78 19.75 -21.77
CA ASN A 438 11.10 19.76 -21.13
C ASN A 438 12.27 20.05 -22.13
N LYS A 439 12.01 19.94 -23.43
CA LYS A 439 13.00 20.28 -24.48
C LYS A 439 12.89 21.71 -24.97
N LEU A 440 11.90 22.48 -24.49
CA LEU A 440 11.80 23.91 -24.84
C LEU A 440 12.95 24.68 -24.18
N GLY A 441 13.62 25.52 -24.94
CA GLY A 441 14.70 26.37 -24.41
C GLY A 441 14.22 27.45 -23.42
N THR A 442 12.92 27.57 -23.22
CA THR A 442 12.25 28.47 -22.28
C THR A 442 11.92 27.80 -20.95
N THR A 443 12.13 26.48 -20.83
CA THR A 443 11.92 25.72 -19.59
C THR A 443 13.25 25.66 -18.83
N ALA A 444 13.30 26.25 -17.65
CA ALA A 444 14.54 26.42 -16.87
C ALA A 444 14.88 25.21 -15.97
N ALA A 445 13.92 24.32 -15.71
CA ALA A 445 14.08 23.10 -14.92
C ALA A 445 13.11 22.03 -15.40
N PRO A 446 13.38 20.74 -15.14
CA PRO A 446 12.42 19.67 -15.45
C PRO A 446 11.05 19.93 -14.83
N ALA A 447 10.01 19.66 -15.58
CA ALA A 447 8.64 19.82 -15.15
C ALA A 447 8.29 18.86 -14.00
N VAL A 448 7.55 19.33 -13.02
CA VAL A 448 6.99 18.53 -11.92
C VAL A 448 5.51 18.31 -12.19
N PHE A 449 5.05 17.07 -12.01
CA PHE A 449 3.64 16.75 -12.22
C PHE A 449 3.12 15.74 -11.23
N PHE A 450 1.82 15.81 -10.97
CA PHE A 450 1.10 14.86 -10.11
C PHE A 450 -0.27 14.57 -10.69
N SER A 451 -0.80 13.38 -10.40
CA SER A 451 -2.21 13.07 -10.67
C SER A 451 -3.13 13.87 -9.74
N MET A 452 -4.36 14.09 -10.16
CA MET A 452 -5.38 14.74 -9.33
C MET A 452 -6.52 13.77 -9.07
N GLY A 453 -6.98 13.74 -7.82
CA GLY A 453 -8.24 13.15 -7.42
C GLY A 453 -9.44 13.93 -7.98
N ASP A 454 -10.59 13.31 -8.07
CA ASP A 454 -11.84 13.92 -8.56
C ASP A 454 -12.62 14.58 -7.44
#